data_8ae5307ab95f8f2e83da635cafe3a0aa
#
_entry.id   8ae5307ab95f8f2e83da635cafe3a0aa
#
_cell.length_a   1.000
_cell.length_b   1.000
_cell.length_c   1.000
_cell.angle_alpha   90.00
_cell.angle_beta   90.00
_cell.angle_gamma   90.00
#
_symmetry.space_group_name_H-M   'P 1'
#
loop_
_entity.id
_entity.type
_entity.pdbx_description
1 polymer ?
#
loop_
_entity_poly.entity_id
_entity_poly.type
_entity_poly.pdbx_seq_one_letter_code
_entity_poly.pdbx_strand_id
1 'polypeptide(L)'
;DPAHYRGFVEVHIEQGPVLCELDLPLGVVSSINGSVRYVGEMVGMASHAGTTPMDRRRDAAAGVAELALYVEQRAARDGDSVGTIGLLNVPAGSINVVPGRCQFSLDLRAPTDAQRDALAQDVLQELLRIAQRRGLRCSLEETMRASAAPSAPQWQQRWERAVAALGLPVHCMPSGAGHDA
;
A
#
# COMPACT_ATOMS: atom_id res chain seq x y z
N ASP A 1 -0.38 4.22 -33.91
CA ASP A 1 0.36 2.96 -34.00
C ASP A 1 1.64 3.11 -33.16
N PRO A 2 1.84 2.32 -32.08
CA PRO A 2 3.02 2.37 -31.21
C PRO A 2 4.35 2.21 -31.97
N ALA A 3 4.36 1.51 -33.10
CA ALA A 3 5.56 1.31 -33.93
C ALA A 3 6.16 2.61 -34.50
N HIS A 4 5.41 3.70 -34.51
CA HIS A 4 5.90 5.01 -34.97
C HIS A 4 6.66 5.80 -33.89
N TYR A 5 6.59 5.37 -32.62
CA TYR A 5 7.25 6.05 -31.52
C TYR A 5 8.50 5.31 -31.07
N ARG A 6 9.57 6.05 -30.73
CA ARG A 6 10.80 5.48 -30.19
C ARG A 6 10.73 5.23 -28.69
N GLY A 7 9.77 5.87 -28.01
CA GLY A 7 9.57 5.75 -26.59
C GLY A 7 8.55 6.78 -26.10
N PHE A 8 8.08 6.58 -24.89
CA PHE A 8 7.26 7.52 -24.15
C PHE A 8 8.06 8.03 -22.96
N VAL A 9 7.91 9.29 -22.63
CA VAL A 9 8.59 9.96 -21.54
C VAL A 9 7.61 10.86 -20.82
N GLU A 10 7.57 10.73 -19.51
CA GLU A 10 6.73 11.54 -18.64
C GLU A 10 7.58 12.25 -17.60
N VAL A 11 7.31 13.53 -17.37
CA VAL A 11 7.84 14.31 -16.26
C VAL A 11 6.72 14.49 -15.26
N HIS A 12 6.92 13.94 -14.07
CA HIS A 12 5.88 13.90 -13.02
C HIS A 12 6.43 14.45 -11.72
N ILE A 13 5.61 15.12 -10.92
CA ILE A 13 5.99 15.51 -9.56
C ILE A 13 6.13 14.23 -8.71
N GLU A 14 7.04 14.22 -7.74
CA GLU A 14 7.27 13.05 -6.86
C GLU A 14 6.00 12.63 -6.11
N GLN A 15 5.19 13.58 -5.65
CA GLN A 15 4.08 13.39 -4.72
C GLN A 15 4.51 12.71 -3.40
N GLY A 16 5.77 12.92 -3.02
CA GLY A 16 6.41 12.38 -1.83
C GLY A 16 7.46 13.35 -1.27
N PRO A 17 8.09 13.02 -0.15
CA PRO A 17 9.04 13.90 0.53
C PRO A 17 10.51 13.65 0.15
N VAL A 18 10.83 12.55 -0.57
CA VAL A 18 12.21 12.05 -0.65
C VAL A 18 13.15 13.02 -1.33
N LEU A 19 12.79 13.55 -2.50
CA LEU A 19 13.64 14.51 -3.20
C LEU A 19 13.80 15.82 -2.41
N CYS A 20 12.76 16.26 -1.74
CA CYS A 20 12.81 17.44 -0.88
C CYS A 20 13.72 17.23 0.34
N GLU A 21 13.64 16.08 0.99
CA GLU A 21 14.50 15.74 2.14
C GLU A 21 15.99 15.59 1.75
N LEU A 22 16.24 15.15 0.51
CA LEU A 22 17.58 15.03 -0.04
C LEU A 22 18.12 16.34 -0.66
N ASP A 23 17.32 17.40 -0.68
CA ASP A 23 17.61 18.67 -1.36
C ASP A 23 17.95 18.46 -2.85
N LEU A 24 17.20 17.59 -3.53
CA LEU A 24 17.38 17.23 -4.94
C LEU A 24 16.21 17.76 -5.79
N PRO A 25 16.51 18.50 -6.89
CA PRO A 25 15.45 19.00 -7.76
C PRO A 25 14.89 17.94 -8.73
N LEU A 26 15.62 16.84 -8.96
CA LEU A 26 15.26 15.80 -9.92
C LEU A 26 15.59 14.40 -9.40
N GLY A 27 14.73 13.44 -9.75
CA GLY A 27 14.97 12.00 -9.59
C GLY A 27 14.80 11.26 -10.91
N VAL A 28 15.55 10.17 -11.09
CA VAL A 28 15.40 9.26 -12.22
C VAL A 28 14.57 8.07 -11.80
N VAL A 29 13.39 7.90 -12.41
CA VAL A 29 12.48 6.82 -12.05
C VAL A 29 12.99 5.48 -12.57
N SER A 30 13.25 4.55 -11.66
CA SER A 30 13.70 3.18 -11.98
C SER A 30 12.55 2.24 -12.31
N SER A 31 11.39 2.46 -11.69
CA SER A 31 10.16 1.68 -11.90
C SER A 31 8.95 2.49 -11.42
N ILE A 32 7.82 2.32 -12.08
CA ILE A 32 6.52 2.71 -11.54
C ILE A 32 6.00 1.52 -10.73
N ASN A 33 5.60 1.77 -9.48
CA ASN A 33 5.18 0.70 -8.58
C ASN A 33 3.92 0.00 -9.07
N GLY A 34 3.95 -1.33 -9.05
CA GLY A 34 2.74 -2.13 -9.13
C GLY A 34 1.90 -1.94 -7.88
N SER A 35 0.58 -1.95 -8.03
CA SER A 35 -0.35 -1.77 -6.91
C SER A 35 -1.46 -2.80 -6.91
N VAL A 36 -1.95 -3.12 -5.72
CA VAL A 36 -3.18 -3.89 -5.52
C VAL A 36 -3.99 -3.26 -4.40
N ARG A 37 -5.30 -3.12 -4.63
CA ARG A 37 -6.22 -2.49 -3.68
C ARG A 37 -7.35 -3.43 -3.33
N TYR A 38 -7.73 -3.38 -2.07
CA TYR A 38 -8.86 -4.16 -1.55
C TYR A 38 -9.77 -3.26 -0.72
N VAL A 39 -11.05 -3.63 -0.70
CA VAL A 39 -12.00 -3.22 0.33
C VAL A 39 -12.43 -4.46 1.11
N GLY A 40 -12.62 -4.30 2.41
CA GLY A 40 -12.94 -5.44 3.26
C GLY A 40 -13.77 -5.06 4.47
N GLU A 41 -14.26 -6.08 5.12
CA GLU A 41 -15.02 -5.95 6.36
C GLU A 41 -14.65 -7.09 7.32
N MET A 42 -14.43 -6.74 8.58
CA MET A 42 -14.44 -7.70 9.67
C MET A 42 -15.78 -7.63 10.42
N VAL A 43 -16.33 -8.79 10.74
CA VAL A 43 -17.60 -8.93 11.48
C VAL A 43 -17.37 -9.79 12.71
N GLY A 44 -17.65 -9.21 13.85
CA GLY A 44 -17.62 -9.81 15.16
C GLY A 44 -19.00 -9.77 15.83
N MET A 45 -19.04 -9.25 17.07
CA MET A 45 -20.29 -9.16 17.85
C MET A 45 -20.35 -7.84 18.62
N ALA A 46 -21.35 -7.02 18.31
CA ALA A 46 -21.63 -5.83 19.09
C ALA A 46 -22.10 -6.25 20.50
N SER A 47 -21.53 -5.61 21.52
CA SER A 47 -21.87 -5.89 22.91
C SER A 47 -21.57 -4.68 23.79
N HIS A 48 -22.10 -4.67 25.01
CA HIS A 48 -21.91 -3.55 25.94
C HIS A 48 -20.46 -3.46 26.41
N ALA A 49 -19.81 -2.31 26.21
CA ALA A 49 -18.38 -2.15 26.48
C ALA A 49 -17.99 -2.29 27.96
N GLY A 50 -18.90 -1.92 28.88
CA GLY A 50 -18.64 -1.99 30.33
C GLY A 50 -18.96 -3.35 30.96
N THR A 51 -19.78 -4.21 30.33
CA THR A 51 -20.23 -5.48 30.94
C THR A 51 -19.73 -6.72 30.21
N THR A 52 -19.18 -6.59 29.01
CA THR A 52 -18.63 -7.73 28.28
C THR A 52 -17.15 -7.93 28.67
N PRO A 53 -16.80 -9.05 29.32
CA PRO A 53 -15.41 -9.36 29.66
C PRO A 53 -14.49 -9.39 28.45
N MET A 54 -13.20 -9.05 28.60
CA MET A 54 -12.25 -8.94 27.50
C MET A 54 -12.09 -10.24 26.70
N ASP A 55 -12.08 -11.39 27.37
CA ASP A 55 -11.97 -12.73 26.77
C ASP A 55 -13.22 -13.19 26.01
N ARG A 56 -14.32 -12.49 26.16
CA ARG A 56 -15.61 -12.77 25.49
C ARG A 56 -15.88 -11.86 24.28
N ARG A 57 -15.01 -10.86 24.04
CA ARG A 57 -15.21 -9.88 22.98
C ARG A 57 -14.86 -10.44 21.61
N ARG A 58 -15.67 -10.11 20.62
CA ARG A 58 -15.37 -10.28 19.19
C ARG A 58 -15.36 -8.89 18.55
N ASP A 59 -14.34 -8.12 18.89
CA ASP A 59 -14.18 -6.72 18.50
C ASP A 59 -13.60 -6.63 17.09
N ALA A 60 -14.43 -6.18 16.14
CA ALA A 60 -14.04 -6.07 14.74
C ALA A 60 -13.03 -4.93 14.50
N ALA A 61 -13.16 -3.81 15.22
CA ALA A 61 -12.24 -2.68 15.05
C ALA A 61 -10.84 -3.03 15.61
N ALA A 62 -10.76 -3.74 16.73
CA ALA A 62 -9.49 -4.22 17.25
C ALA A 62 -8.81 -5.21 16.29
N GLY A 63 -9.60 -6.01 15.54
CA GLY A 63 -9.07 -6.88 14.50
C GLY A 63 -8.47 -6.10 13.32
N VAL A 64 -9.16 -5.06 12.84
CA VAL A 64 -8.64 -4.20 11.76
C VAL A 64 -7.45 -3.37 12.21
N ALA A 65 -7.44 -2.87 13.46
CA ALA A 65 -6.29 -2.14 14.01
C ALA A 65 -5.03 -3.01 14.06
N GLU A 66 -5.16 -4.28 14.45
CA GLU A 66 -4.06 -5.23 14.45
C GLU A 66 -3.53 -5.50 13.03
N LEU A 67 -4.45 -5.65 12.06
CA LEU A 67 -4.07 -5.77 10.65
C LEU A 67 -3.31 -4.51 10.16
N ALA A 68 -3.75 -3.31 10.56
CA ALA A 68 -3.10 -2.07 10.16
C ALA A 68 -1.64 -2.01 10.65
N LEU A 69 -1.39 -2.36 11.90
CA LEU A 69 -0.04 -2.44 12.45
C LEU A 69 0.82 -3.50 11.75
N TYR A 70 0.23 -4.63 11.39
CA TYR A 70 0.94 -5.65 10.64
C TYR A 70 1.31 -5.18 9.23
N VAL A 71 0.39 -4.52 8.50
CA VAL A 71 0.63 -3.96 7.17
C VAL A 71 1.83 -3.01 7.19
N GLU A 72 1.85 -2.08 8.14
CA GLU A 72 2.95 -1.13 8.34
C GLU A 72 4.29 -1.85 8.55
N GLN A 73 4.33 -2.78 9.51
CA GLN A 73 5.54 -3.53 9.83
C GLN A 73 6.01 -4.41 8.67
N ARG A 74 5.06 -5.04 7.95
CA ARG A 74 5.41 -5.94 6.83
C ARG A 74 5.95 -5.17 5.64
N ALA A 75 5.31 -4.07 5.25
CA ALA A 75 5.75 -3.23 4.15
C ALA A 75 7.15 -2.64 4.42
N ALA A 76 7.39 -2.16 5.64
CA ALA A 76 8.68 -1.58 6.04
C ALA A 76 9.88 -2.54 5.91
N ARG A 77 9.67 -3.85 5.91
CA ARG A 77 10.76 -4.84 5.78
C ARG A 77 11.40 -4.88 4.40
N ASP A 78 10.67 -4.51 3.37
CA ASP A 78 11.12 -4.60 1.98
C ASP A 78 11.90 -3.33 1.55
N GLY A 79 11.86 -2.26 2.35
CA GLY A 79 12.52 -0.97 2.08
C GLY A 79 11.74 -0.09 1.10
N ASP A 80 11.35 -0.64 -0.05
CA ASP A 80 10.69 0.11 -1.14
C ASP A 80 9.19 -0.21 -1.30
N SER A 81 8.68 -1.17 -0.54
CA SER A 81 7.25 -1.49 -0.51
C SER A 81 6.51 -0.54 0.42
N VAL A 82 5.27 -0.21 0.07
CA VAL A 82 4.37 0.56 0.93
C VAL A 82 3.03 -0.13 1.08
N GLY A 83 2.44 -0.01 2.27
CA GLY A 83 1.15 -0.60 2.59
C GLY A 83 0.35 0.32 3.50
N THR A 84 -0.93 0.52 3.17
CA THR A 84 -1.78 1.46 3.88
C THR A 84 -3.18 0.91 4.08
N ILE A 85 -3.72 1.06 5.30
CA ILE A 85 -5.15 1.02 5.56
C ILE A 85 -5.66 2.46 5.57
N GLY A 86 -6.15 2.93 4.42
CA GLY A 86 -6.57 4.32 4.23
C GLY A 86 -7.98 4.63 4.72
N LEU A 87 -8.83 3.60 4.83
CA LEU A 87 -10.17 3.69 5.38
C LEU A 87 -10.28 2.71 6.55
N LEU A 88 -10.80 3.19 7.67
CA LEU A 88 -11.19 2.40 8.83
C LEU A 88 -12.49 3.00 9.37
N ASN A 89 -13.60 2.28 9.20
CA ASN A 89 -14.93 2.75 9.54
C ASN A 89 -15.69 1.74 10.40
N VAL A 90 -16.25 2.20 11.52
CA VAL A 90 -17.13 1.42 12.40
C VAL A 90 -18.56 1.88 12.18
N PRO A 91 -19.35 1.19 11.35
CA PRO A 91 -20.74 1.58 11.08
C PRO A 91 -21.58 1.54 12.35
N ALA A 92 -22.37 2.60 12.59
CA ALA A 92 -23.19 2.77 13.79
C ALA A 92 -22.43 2.59 15.12
N GLY A 93 -21.15 2.99 15.14
CA GLY A 93 -20.32 2.93 16.34
C GLY A 93 -20.86 3.80 17.48
N SER A 94 -20.61 3.36 18.72
CA SER A 94 -20.98 4.10 19.93
C SER A 94 -19.91 3.94 20.98
N ILE A 95 -19.75 4.96 21.85
CA ILE A 95 -18.69 5.01 22.85
C ILE A 95 -18.75 3.86 23.86
N ASN A 96 -19.92 3.30 24.09
CA ASN A 96 -20.15 2.23 25.06
C ASN A 96 -20.51 0.88 24.45
N VAL A 97 -20.23 0.69 23.15
CA VAL A 97 -20.49 -0.56 22.41
C VAL A 97 -19.19 -1.09 21.82
N VAL A 98 -18.90 -2.36 22.04
CA VAL A 98 -17.82 -3.09 21.35
C VAL A 98 -18.17 -3.17 19.87
N PRO A 99 -17.28 -2.74 18.95
CA PRO A 99 -17.56 -2.74 17.52
C PRO A 99 -17.86 -4.13 16.95
N GLY A 100 -19.10 -4.36 16.51
CA GLY A 100 -19.50 -5.60 15.86
C GLY A 100 -19.13 -5.69 14.39
N ARG A 101 -18.80 -4.57 13.73
CA ARG A 101 -18.38 -4.48 12.32
C ARG A 101 -17.34 -3.39 12.17
N CYS A 102 -16.37 -3.64 11.29
CA CYS A 102 -15.40 -2.63 10.88
C CYS A 102 -15.07 -2.82 9.41
N GLN A 103 -15.27 -1.77 8.63
CA GLN A 103 -14.92 -1.70 7.21
C GLN A 103 -13.54 -1.09 7.06
N PHE A 104 -12.79 -1.57 6.07
CA PHE A 104 -11.43 -1.08 5.82
C PHE A 104 -11.06 -1.16 4.34
N SER A 105 -10.04 -0.41 3.96
CA SER A 105 -9.39 -0.53 2.66
C SER A 105 -7.92 -0.90 2.82
N LEU A 106 -7.36 -1.58 1.81
CA LEU A 106 -5.93 -1.84 1.68
C LEU A 106 -5.43 -1.26 0.37
N ASP A 107 -4.29 -0.56 0.40
CA ASP A 107 -3.51 -0.17 -0.77
C ASP A 107 -2.08 -0.68 -0.55
N LEU A 108 -1.63 -1.63 -1.36
CA LEU A 108 -0.32 -2.26 -1.27
C LEU A 108 0.43 -2.03 -2.58
N ARG A 109 1.66 -1.51 -2.48
CA ARG A 109 2.48 -1.18 -3.66
C ARG A 109 3.91 -1.65 -3.48
N ALA A 110 4.55 -2.02 -4.59
CA ALA A 110 5.97 -2.37 -4.62
C ALA A 110 6.57 -2.13 -6.00
N PRO A 111 7.90 -1.97 -6.10
CA PRO A 111 8.61 -1.73 -7.36
C PRO A 111 8.47 -2.84 -8.40
N THR A 112 8.16 -4.06 -7.96
CA THR A 112 7.96 -5.23 -8.83
C THR A 112 6.67 -5.96 -8.50
N ASP A 113 6.08 -6.63 -9.47
CA ASP A 113 4.89 -7.46 -9.26
C ASP A 113 5.14 -8.58 -8.26
N ALA A 114 6.33 -9.19 -8.29
CA ALA A 114 6.69 -10.28 -7.36
C ALA A 114 6.71 -9.80 -5.89
N GLN A 115 7.28 -8.63 -5.61
CA GLN A 115 7.30 -8.04 -4.28
C GLN A 115 5.89 -7.63 -3.82
N ARG A 116 5.11 -6.99 -4.72
CA ARG A 116 3.71 -6.63 -4.44
C ARG A 116 2.88 -7.86 -4.09
N ASP A 117 3.01 -8.94 -4.86
CA ASP A 117 2.22 -10.14 -4.65
C ASP A 117 2.66 -10.89 -3.38
N ALA A 118 3.95 -10.92 -3.05
CA ALA A 118 4.44 -11.45 -1.79
C ALA A 118 3.93 -10.64 -0.58
N LEU A 119 3.98 -9.30 -0.67
CA LEU A 119 3.40 -8.42 0.35
C LEU A 119 1.90 -8.68 0.54
N ALA A 120 1.15 -8.75 -0.57
CA ALA A 120 -0.28 -9.02 -0.54
C ALA A 120 -0.58 -10.39 0.08
N GLN A 121 0.15 -11.43 -0.32
CA GLN A 121 -0.02 -12.77 0.23
C GLN A 121 0.18 -12.82 1.74
N ASP A 122 1.24 -12.20 2.25
CA ASP A 122 1.53 -12.16 3.68
C ASP A 122 0.43 -11.41 4.45
N VAL A 123 -0.03 -10.27 3.93
CA VAL A 123 -1.11 -9.48 4.54
C VAL A 123 -2.42 -10.25 4.57
N LEU A 124 -2.77 -10.94 3.48
CA LEU A 124 -3.99 -11.76 3.41
C LEU A 124 -3.93 -12.97 4.35
N GLN A 125 -2.79 -13.61 4.48
CA GLN A 125 -2.60 -14.69 5.44
C GLN A 125 -2.76 -14.20 6.88
N GLU A 126 -2.19 -13.04 7.21
CA GLU A 126 -2.33 -12.48 8.55
C GLU A 126 -3.76 -12.01 8.85
N LEU A 127 -4.46 -11.43 7.86
CA LEU A 127 -5.89 -11.13 7.99
C LEU A 127 -6.68 -12.36 8.45
N LEU A 128 -6.45 -13.51 7.81
CA LEU A 128 -7.13 -14.75 8.17
C LEU A 128 -6.75 -15.25 9.57
N ARG A 129 -5.47 -15.13 9.95
CA ARG A 129 -4.99 -15.51 11.29
C ARG A 129 -5.61 -14.63 12.38
N ILE A 130 -5.66 -13.31 12.15
CA ILE A 130 -6.31 -12.37 13.06
C ILE A 130 -7.79 -12.70 13.20
N ALA A 131 -8.49 -12.90 12.09
CA ALA A 131 -9.91 -13.23 12.10
C ALA A 131 -10.18 -14.53 12.89
N GLN A 132 -9.42 -15.58 12.63
CA GLN A 132 -9.56 -16.86 13.33
C GLN A 132 -9.30 -16.72 14.84
N ARG A 133 -8.19 -16.10 15.24
CA ARG A 133 -7.81 -15.94 16.64
C ARG A 133 -8.82 -15.11 17.42
N ARG A 134 -9.39 -14.08 16.80
CA ARG A 134 -10.37 -13.18 17.42
C ARG A 134 -11.83 -13.65 17.29
N GLY A 135 -12.08 -14.78 16.62
CA GLY A 135 -13.43 -15.29 16.37
C GLY A 135 -14.24 -14.35 15.46
N LEU A 136 -13.60 -13.68 14.51
CA LEU A 136 -14.22 -12.79 13.54
C LEU A 136 -14.46 -13.51 12.21
N ARG A 137 -15.45 -13.04 11.47
CA ARG A 137 -15.59 -13.34 10.04
C ARG A 137 -14.98 -12.19 9.26
N CYS A 138 -14.36 -12.48 8.14
CA CYS A 138 -13.84 -11.45 7.25
C CYS A 138 -14.32 -11.69 5.82
N SER A 139 -14.49 -10.59 5.09
CA SER A 139 -14.68 -10.57 3.65
C SER A 139 -13.71 -9.56 3.05
N LEU A 140 -13.22 -9.84 1.85
CA LEU A 140 -12.29 -8.98 1.14
C LEU A 140 -12.59 -9.08 -0.36
N GLU A 141 -12.57 -7.94 -1.04
CA GLU A 141 -12.74 -7.81 -2.48
C GLU A 141 -11.55 -7.06 -3.05
N GLU A 142 -10.90 -7.62 -4.08
CA GLU A 142 -9.88 -6.92 -4.86
C GLU A 142 -10.59 -5.94 -5.80
N THR A 143 -10.34 -4.64 -5.63
CA THR A 143 -11.00 -3.59 -6.40
C THR A 143 -10.13 -3.06 -7.53
N MET A 144 -8.80 -3.24 -7.43
CA MET A 144 -7.87 -2.77 -8.45
C MET A 144 -6.55 -3.54 -8.36
N ARG A 145 -5.99 -3.84 -9.54
CA ARG A 145 -4.62 -4.35 -9.68
C ARG A 145 -3.97 -3.68 -10.89
N ALA A 146 -2.78 -3.11 -10.68
CA ALA A 146 -1.94 -2.55 -11.73
C ALA A 146 -0.55 -3.20 -11.65
N SER A 147 0.00 -3.56 -12.80
CA SER A 147 1.33 -4.11 -12.89
C SER A 147 2.40 -3.05 -12.64
N ALA A 148 3.52 -3.45 -12.08
CA ALA A 148 4.71 -2.62 -12.04
C ALA A 148 5.24 -2.38 -13.45
N ALA A 149 5.75 -1.17 -13.71
CA ALA A 149 6.34 -0.80 -15.00
C ALA A 149 7.79 -0.37 -14.79
N PRO A 150 8.76 -1.29 -14.93
CA PRO A 150 10.18 -0.94 -14.85
C PRO A 150 10.58 -0.06 -16.02
N SER A 151 11.33 1.02 -15.72
CA SER A 151 11.87 1.91 -16.75
C SER A 151 12.86 1.16 -17.65
N ALA A 152 12.77 1.36 -18.97
CA ALA A 152 13.68 0.72 -19.89
C ALA A 152 15.13 1.19 -19.62
N PRO A 153 16.11 0.27 -19.43
CA PRO A 153 17.46 0.61 -18.98
C PRO A 153 18.16 1.65 -19.86
N GLN A 154 17.93 1.61 -21.17
CA GLN A 154 18.49 2.56 -22.12
C GLN A 154 17.97 3.99 -21.91
N TRP A 155 16.73 4.16 -21.47
CA TRP A 155 16.14 5.46 -21.19
C TRP A 155 16.56 5.94 -19.81
N GLN A 156 16.60 5.07 -18.83
CA GLN A 156 17.13 5.39 -17.50
C GLN A 156 18.56 5.93 -17.57
N GLN A 157 19.48 5.26 -18.29
CA GLN A 157 20.84 5.73 -18.50
C GLN A 157 20.93 7.09 -19.23
N ARG A 158 19.98 7.37 -20.14
CA ARG A 158 19.93 8.68 -20.80
C ARG A 158 19.55 9.79 -19.84
N TRP A 159 18.59 9.52 -18.94
CA TRP A 159 18.17 10.45 -17.89
C TRP A 159 19.29 10.68 -16.87
N GLU A 160 19.98 9.65 -16.43
CA GLU A 160 21.13 9.75 -15.54
C GLU A 160 22.20 10.68 -16.13
N ARG A 161 22.53 10.48 -17.41
CA ARG A 161 23.48 11.36 -18.12
C ARG A 161 23.00 12.79 -18.28
N ALA A 162 21.71 12.99 -18.55
CA ALA A 162 21.14 14.32 -18.69
C ALA A 162 21.16 15.09 -17.35
N VAL A 163 20.82 14.43 -16.24
CA VAL A 163 20.90 15.01 -14.90
C VAL A 163 22.34 15.36 -14.54
N ALA A 164 23.29 14.44 -14.79
CA ALA A 164 24.71 14.67 -14.55
C ALA A 164 25.27 15.83 -15.39
N ALA A 165 24.84 15.99 -16.65
CA ALA A 165 25.24 17.08 -17.53
C ALA A 165 24.78 18.47 -17.03
N LEU A 166 23.76 18.52 -16.18
CA LEU A 166 23.32 19.74 -15.51
C LEU A 166 24.13 20.05 -14.24
N GLY A 167 25.13 19.22 -13.89
CA GLY A 167 25.90 19.35 -12.65
C GLY A 167 25.11 18.94 -11.40
N LEU A 168 24.01 18.19 -11.57
CA LEU A 168 23.17 17.73 -10.47
C LEU A 168 23.56 16.30 -10.04
N PRO A 169 23.40 15.96 -8.75
CA PRO A 169 23.54 14.59 -8.29
C PRO A 169 22.49 13.67 -8.95
N VAL A 170 22.91 12.50 -9.37
CA VAL A 170 22.01 11.47 -9.93
C VAL A 170 21.44 10.65 -8.79
N HIS A 171 20.10 10.66 -8.65
CA HIS A 171 19.35 9.86 -7.67
C HIS A 171 18.32 9.03 -8.41
N CYS A 172 18.45 7.70 -8.32
CA CYS A 172 17.47 6.76 -8.88
C CYS A 172 16.52 6.29 -7.79
N MET A 173 15.23 6.29 -8.08
CA MET A 173 14.19 5.89 -7.13
C MET A 173 12.97 5.29 -7.84
N PRO A 174 12.22 4.37 -7.20
CA PRO A 174 10.93 3.96 -7.74
C PRO A 174 9.91 5.09 -7.58
N SER A 175 8.91 5.14 -8.46
CA SER A 175 7.74 6.01 -8.28
C SER A 175 6.60 5.25 -7.63
N GLY A 176 6.13 5.75 -6.50
CA GLY A 176 4.93 5.25 -5.83
C GLY A 176 3.62 5.81 -6.43
N ALA A 177 3.69 6.84 -7.27
CA ALA A 177 2.55 7.41 -7.97
C ALA A 177 2.16 6.57 -9.20
N GLY A 178 0.92 6.70 -9.66
CA GLY A 178 0.50 6.17 -10.94
C GLY A 178 0.91 7.12 -12.06
N HIS A 179 1.29 6.58 -13.22
CA HIS A 179 1.72 7.33 -14.39
C HIS A 179 0.99 6.84 -15.63
N ASP A 180 1.02 7.63 -16.70
CA ASP A 180 0.51 7.27 -18.04
C ASP A 180 1.59 6.53 -18.87
N ALA A 181 2.85 6.55 -18.42
CA ALA A 181 4.02 5.94 -19.06
C ALA A 181 4.09 4.41 -18.86
#